data_bae844c99904a2903320de16e445323a
#
_entry.id   bae844c99904a2903320de16e445323a
#
_cell.length_a   1.000
_cell.length_b   1.000
_cell.length_c   1.000
_cell.angle_alpha   90.00
_cell.angle_beta   90.00
_cell.angle_gamma   90.00
#
_symmetry.space_group_name_H-M   'P 1'
#
loop_
_entity.id
_entity.type
_entity.pdbx_description
1 polymer ?
#
loop_
_entity_poly.entity_id
_entity_poly.type
_entity_poly.pdbx_seq_one_letter_code
_entity_poly.pdbx_strand_id
1 'polypeptide(L)'
;MKFNEYKGLDLSAVASEVLERWTRNDTFHKSITTREGHPAFVFYEGPPSANGLPGIHHVMARTIKDIFCRFKTQQGYLVHRKAGWDTHGLPVELGVEKKLGITKEDIGRKISIEEYNRTCREAVMEFTDVWENLTRRMGYWVNMDDPYITYDNKYIETLWYLLKQLFDKGLLYKGYTIQPYSPAAGTGLSTHELNQPGCYRDVKDTT
;
A
#
# COMPACT_ATOMS: atom_id res chain seq x y z
N MET A 1 -25.63 29.09 -14.06
CA MET A 1 -24.96 28.53 -12.85
C MET A 1 -24.08 29.65 -12.30
N LYS A 2 -24.25 30.04 -11.02
CA LYS A 2 -23.45 31.11 -10.42
C LYS A 2 -22.31 30.46 -9.67
N PHE A 3 -21.08 30.78 -10.03
CA PHE A 3 -19.87 30.28 -9.33
C PHE A 3 -19.65 31.10 -8.06
N ASN A 4 -19.09 30.47 -7.02
CA ASN A 4 -18.70 31.15 -5.82
C ASN A 4 -17.52 32.10 -6.09
N GLU A 5 -17.60 33.30 -5.53
CA GLU A 5 -16.50 34.26 -5.59
C GLU A 5 -15.69 34.15 -4.29
N TYR A 6 -14.39 33.98 -4.44
CA TYR A 6 -13.45 33.92 -3.30
C TYR A 6 -12.68 35.23 -3.20
N LYS A 7 -12.71 35.85 -2.03
CA LYS A 7 -11.99 37.13 -1.78
C LYS A 7 -10.47 36.95 -1.61
N GLY A 8 -10.01 35.72 -1.52
CA GLY A 8 -8.60 35.35 -1.37
C GLY A 8 -8.42 33.85 -1.59
N LEU A 9 -7.18 33.41 -1.72
CA LEU A 9 -6.84 32.00 -1.93
C LEU A 9 -6.50 31.32 -0.60
N ASP A 10 -7.51 30.77 0.09
CA ASP A 10 -7.34 29.84 1.20
C ASP A 10 -7.55 28.42 0.68
N LEU A 11 -6.44 27.77 0.31
CA LEU A 11 -6.48 26.42 -0.27
C LEU A 11 -7.03 25.38 0.72
N SER A 12 -6.79 25.55 2.02
CA SER A 12 -7.28 24.62 3.03
C SER A 12 -8.80 24.68 3.19
N ALA A 13 -9.35 25.91 3.24
CA ALA A 13 -10.79 26.11 3.31
C ALA A 13 -11.50 25.62 2.03
N VAL A 14 -10.95 25.93 0.86
CA VAL A 14 -11.50 25.48 -0.42
C VAL A 14 -11.47 23.94 -0.53
N ALA A 15 -10.38 23.31 -0.12
CA ALA A 15 -10.28 21.85 -0.11
C ALA A 15 -11.34 21.21 0.79
N SER A 16 -11.57 21.75 1.99
CA SER A 16 -12.59 21.25 2.92
C SER A 16 -14.00 21.38 2.32
N GLU A 17 -14.34 22.54 1.74
CA GLU A 17 -15.62 22.77 1.07
C GLU A 17 -15.83 21.77 -0.10
N VAL A 18 -14.79 21.52 -0.88
CA VAL A 18 -14.85 20.57 -2.00
C VAL A 18 -15.07 19.15 -1.52
N LEU A 19 -14.38 18.72 -0.47
CA LEU A 19 -14.55 17.38 0.12
C LEU A 19 -15.95 17.17 0.67
N GLU A 20 -16.49 18.17 1.40
CA GLU A 20 -17.89 18.12 1.88
C GLU A 20 -18.89 18.02 0.72
N ARG A 21 -18.68 18.78 -0.34
CA ARG A 21 -19.52 18.72 -1.54
C ARG A 21 -19.45 17.37 -2.23
N TRP A 22 -18.25 16.77 -2.33
CA TRP A 22 -18.08 15.44 -2.91
C TRP A 22 -18.78 14.36 -2.09
N THR A 23 -18.67 14.43 -0.77
CA THR A 23 -19.35 13.50 0.14
C THR A 23 -20.87 13.64 0.03
N ARG A 24 -21.40 14.87 0.10
CA ARG A 24 -22.85 15.14 0.00
C ARG A 24 -23.45 14.66 -1.32
N ASN A 25 -22.70 14.81 -2.41
CA ASN A 25 -23.16 14.45 -3.74
C ASN A 25 -22.81 13.02 -4.14
N ASP A 26 -22.11 12.27 -3.29
CA ASP A 26 -21.62 10.93 -3.61
C ASP A 26 -20.81 10.90 -4.92
N THR A 27 -19.92 11.88 -5.07
CA THR A 27 -19.27 12.17 -6.36
C THR A 27 -18.35 11.05 -6.80
N PHE A 28 -17.61 10.44 -5.89
CA PHE A 28 -16.71 9.32 -6.21
C PHE A 28 -17.49 8.10 -6.71
N HIS A 29 -18.49 7.66 -5.98
CA HIS A 29 -19.30 6.50 -6.36
C HIS A 29 -20.03 6.75 -7.68
N LYS A 30 -20.60 7.95 -7.87
CA LYS A 30 -21.20 8.34 -9.15
C LYS A 30 -20.22 8.36 -10.31
N SER A 31 -18.95 8.62 -10.06
CA SER A 31 -17.93 8.55 -11.12
C SER A 31 -17.74 7.14 -11.68
N ILE A 32 -18.13 6.12 -10.93
CA ILE A 32 -18.12 4.71 -11.32
C ILE A 32 -19.48 4.33 -11.92
N THR A 33 -20.56 4.49 -11.17
CA THR A 33 -21.90 3.99 -11.55
C THR A 33 -22.45 4.61 -12.82
N THR A 34 -22.17 5.89 -13.08
CA THR A 34 -22.56 6.54 -14.34
C THR A 34 -21.79 6.06 -15.57
N ARG A 35 -20.80 5.20 -15.38
CA ARG A 35 -19.95 4.62 -16.44
C ARG A 35 -20.07 3.12 -16.55
N GLU A 36 -21.06 2.53 -15.91
CA GLU A 36 -21.38 1.10 -16.09
C GLU A 36 -21.66 0.82 -17.56
N GLY A 37 -21.03 -0.23 -18.10
CA GLY A 37 -21.10 -0.57 -19.53
C GLY A 37 -20.11 0.17 -20.44
N HIS A 38 -19.38 1.16 -19.93
CA HIS A 38 -18.30 1.80 -20.68
C HIS A 38 -17.02 0.94 -20.69
N PRO A 39 -16.07 1.21 -21.62
CA PRO A 39 -14.79 0.52 -21.62
C PRO A 39 -14.07 0.66 -20.27
N ALA A 40 -13.56 -0.45 -19.74
CA ALA A 40 -12.86 -0.45 -18.48
C ALA A 40 -11.40 0.03 -18.65
N PHE A 41 -10.95 0.88 -17.72
CA PHE A 41 -9.54 1.12 -17.46
C PHE A 41 -9.17 0.43 -16.15
N VAL A 42 -8.38 -0.63 -16.26
CA VAL A 42 -7.98 -1.44 -15.10
C VAL A 42 -6.86 -0.76 -14.35
N PHE A 43 -7.07 -0.56 -13.06
CA PHE A 43 -6.09 0.03 -12.15
C PHE A 43 -5.98 -0.84 -10.90
N TYR A 44 -4.74 -1.21 -10.56
CA TYR A 44 -4.40 -1.88 -9.32
C TYR A 44 -3.59 -0.95 -8.43
N GLU A 45 -4.07 -0.75 -7.20
CA GLU A 45 -3.32 0.01 -6.18
C GLU A 45 -2.07 -0.77 -5.79
N GLY A 46 -0.90 -0.10 -5.75
CA GLY A 46 0.27 -0.57 -5.01
C GLY A 46 0.06 -0.20 -3.54
N PRO A 47 -0.36 -1.14 -2.70
CA PRO A 47 -0.88 -0.84 -1.37
C PRO A 47 0.24 -0.45 -0.42
N PRO A 48 0.01 0.49 0.50
CA PRO A 48 0.94 0.77 1.58
C PRO A 48 0.85 -0.30 2.67
N SER A 49 1.91 -0.42 3.47
CA SER A 49 1.85 -1.06 4.77
C SER A 49 1.40 -0.06 5.82
N ALA A 50 0.46 -0.45 6.68
CA ALA A 50 -0.06 0.42 7.75
C ALA A 50 0.67 0.22 9.09
N ASN A 51 1.90 -0.28 9.07
CA ASN A 51 2.77 -0.47 10.25
C ASN A 51 3.51 0.82 10.68
N GLY A 52 3.29 1.93 9.99
CA GLY A 52 3.90 3.22 10.28
C GLY A 52 3.09 4.40 9.72
N LEU A 53 3.48 5.60 10.13
CA LEU A 53 2.84 6.82 9.70
C LEU A 53 3.15 7.14 8.23
N PRO A 54 2.17 7.69 7.48
CA PRO A 54 2.40 8.10 6.09
C PRO A 54 3.35 9.29 6.00
N GLY A 55 4.30 9.23 5.06
CA GLY A 55 5.20 10.34 4.73
C GLY A 55 4.81 11.07 3.44
N ILE A 56 5.49 12.17 3.15
CA ILE A 56 5.22 13.01 1.96
C ILE A 56 5.39 12.24 0.64
N HIS A 57 6.30 11.30 0.56
CA HIS A 57 6.49 10.46 -0.61
C HIS A 57 5.26 9.60 -0.93
N HIS A 58 4.53 9.14 0.10
CA HIS A 58 3.27 8.44 -0.07
C HIS A 58 2.19 9.36 -0.65
N VAL A 59 2.13 10.62 -0.19
CA VAL A 59 1.18 11.61 -0.74
C VAL A 59 1.48 11.85 -2.22
N MET A 60 2.74 12.05 -2.59
CA MET A 60 3.15 12.27 -3.99
C MET A 60 2.77 11.09 -4.88
N ALA A 61 3.12 9.86 -4.49
CA ALA A 61 2.82 8.66 -5.25
C ALA A 61 1.30 8.47 -5.45
N ARG A 62 0.52 8.68 -4.40
CA ARG A 62 -0.95 8.57 -4.44
C ARG A 62 -1.60 9.64 -5.29
N THR A 63 -1.08 10.87 -5.25
CA THR A 63 -1.53 11.97 -6.12
C THR A 63 -1.31 11.64 -7.59
N ILE A 64 -0.15 11.12 -7.95
CA ILE A 64 0.16 10.72 -9.33
C ILE A 64 -0.80 9.62 -9.80
N LYS A 65 -1.02 8.58 -8.99
CA LYS A 65 -1.98 7.52 -9.31
C LYS A 65 -3.40 8.06 -9.54
N ASP A 66 -3.85 8.97 -8.68
CA ASP A 66 -5.17 9.57 -8.77
C ASP A 66 -5.35 10.41 -10.04
N ILE A 67 -4.31 11.13 -10.46
CA ILE A 67 -4.33 11.91 -11.71
C ILE A 67 -4.65 11.01 -12.90
N PHE A 68 -3.96 9.88 -13.04
CA PHE A 68 -4.21 8.94 -14.15
C PHE A 68 -5.63 8.36 -14.10
N CYS A 69 -6.09 7.95 -12.93
CA CYS A 69 -7.43 7.40 -12.77
C CYS A 69 -8.52 8.44 -13.06
N ARG A 70 -8.35 9.68 -12.57
CA ARG A 70 -9.28 10.78 -12.86
C ARG A 70 -9.29 11.16 -14.33
N PHE A 71 -8.12 11.24 -14.95
CA PHE A 71 -8.00 11.52 -16.38
C PHE A 71 -8.76 10.48 -17.21
N LYS A 72 -8.58 9.20 -16.92
CA LYS A 72 -9.32 8.12 -17.59
C LYS A 72 -10.83 8.20 -17.33
N THR A 73 -11.23 8.51 -16.11
CA THR A 73 -12.63 8.75 -15.77
C THR A 73 -13.23 9.89 -16.58
N GLN A 74 -12.49 11.00 -16.77
CA GLN A 74 -12.94 12.15 -17.58
C GLN A 74 -13.01 11.80 -19.08
N GLN A 75 -12.20 10.86 -19.54
CA GLN A 75 -12.29 10.33 -20.91
C GLN A 75 -13.46 9.35 -21.10
N GLY A 76 -14.26 9.08 -20.07
CA GLY A 76 -15.44 8.22 -20.16
C GLY A 76 -15.17 6.74 -19.82
N TYR A 77 -13.98 6.38 -19.34
CA TYR A 77 -13.71 5.01 -18.93
C TYR A 77 -14.33 4.69 -17.57
N LEU A 78 -14.79 3.44 -17.42
CA LEU A 78 -15.10 2.86 -16.11
C LEU A 78 -13.79 2.53 -15.39
N VAL A 79 -13.53 3.17 -14.26
CA VAL A 79 -12.30 2.99 -13.48
C VAL A 79 -12.65 2.51 -12.07
N HIS A 80 -12.58 1.20 -11.86
CA HIS A 80 -12.63 0.63 -10.51
C HIS A 80 -11.29 0.86 -9.81
N ARG A 81 -11.34 1.37 -8.57
CA ARG A 81 -10.18 1.77 -7.78
C ARG A 81 -10.29 1.14 -6.42
N LYS A 82 -9.82 -0.11 -6.31
CA LYS A 82 -9.85 -0.86 -5.06
C LYS A 82 -8.61 -0.53 -4.23
N ALA A 83 -8.81 -0.17 -2.96
CA ALA A 83 -7.73 -0.01 -2.01
C ALA A 83 -7.15 -1.37 -1.60
N GLY A 84 -6.00 -1.36 -0.95
CA GLY A 84 -5.37 -2.55 -0.40
C GLY A 84 -4.38 -2.21 0.71
N TRP A 85 -3.98 -3.27 1.44
CA TRP A 85 -2.96 -3.21 2.48
C TRP A 85 -1.90 -4.25 2.22
N ASP A 86 -0.64 -3.81 2.14
CA ASP A 86 0.52 -4.69 2.14
C ASP A 86 0.85 -5.07 3.58
N THR A 87 0.81 -6.35 3.88
CA THR A 87 0.88 -6.85 5.25
C THR A 87 2.05 -7.79 5.50
N HIS A 88 2.99 -7.86 4.56
CA HIS A 88 4.13 -8.75 4.64
C HIS A 88 5.46 -7.98 4.63
N GLY A 89 6.52 -8.69 4.98
CA GLY A 89 7.88 -8.25 4.80
C GLY A 89 8.62 -7.93 6.08
N LEU A 90 9.93 -7.83 5.93
CA LEU A 90 10.91 -7.61 6.98
C LEU A 90 10.63 -6.41 7.90
N PRO A 91 10.11 -5.26 7.41
CA PRO A 91 9.82 -4.13 8.29
C PRO A 91 8.77 -4.44 9.36
N VAL A 92 7.77 -5.28 9.06
CA VAL A 92 6.75 -5.71 10.01
C VAL A 92 7.37 -6.63 11.06
N GLU A 93 8.13 -7.64 10.61
CA GLU A 93 8.79 -8.61 11.48
C GLU A 93 9.74 -7.92 12.46
N LEU A 94 10.67 -7.09 11.98
CA LEU A 94 11.61 -6.34 12.81
C LEU A 94 10.92 -5.37 13.79
N GLY A 95 9.82 -4.76 13.37
CA GLY A 95 8.99 -3.90 14.23
C GLY A 95 8.40 -4.68 15.39
N VAL A 96 7.87 -5.87 15.13
CA VAL A 96 7.28 -6.74 16.14
C VAL A 96 8.34 -7.35 17.04
N GLU A 97 9.47 -7.83 16.52
CA GLU A 97 10.59 -8.31 17.32
C GLU A 97 11.07 -7.25 18.32
N LYS A 98 11.21 -6.00 17.85
CA LYS A 98 11.56 -4.87 18.70
C LYS A 98 10.49 -4.57 19.76
N LYS A 99 9.20 -4.61 19.39
CA LYS A 99 8.07 -4.36 20.30
C LYS A 99 7.99 -5.41 21.40
N LEU A 100 8.28 -6.66 21.06
CA LEU A 100 8.28 -7.80 21.99
C LEU A 100 9.59 -7.98 22.75
N GLY A 101 10.68 -7.32 22.36
CA GLY A 101 12.01 -7.50 22.94
C GLY A 101 12.60 -8.89 22.68
N ILE A 102 12.29 -9.48 21.53
CA ILE A 102 12.72 -10.82 21.12
C ILE A 102 13.60 -10.76 19.87
N THR A 103 14.26 -11.86 19.59
CA THR A 103 14.98 -12.09 18.33
C THR A 103 14.27 -13.17 17.51
N LYS A 104 14.62 -13.28 16.24
CA LYS A 104 14.07 -14.31 15.34
C LYS A 104 14.24 -15.75 15.89
N GLU A 105 15.32 -16.00 16.64
CA GLU A 105 15.59 -17.31 17.25
C GLU A 105 14.66 -17.66 18.42
N ASP A 106 14.00 -16.66 19.00
CA ASP A 106 13.05 -16.82 20.11
C ASP A 106 11.68 -17.29 19.64
N ILE A 107 11.39 -17.13 18.34
CA ILE A 107 10.11 -17.53 17.74
C ILE A 107 10.01 -19.07 17.73
N GLY A 108 8.94 -19.59 18.30
CA GLY A 108 8.73 -21.01 18.53
C GLY A 108 9.42 -21.56 19.79
N ARG A 109 10.14 -20.71 20.54
CA ARG A 109 10.82 -21.07 21.79
C ARG A 109 10.31 -20.27 22.99
N LYS A 110 10.47 -18.93 22.95
CA LYS A 110 9.97 -18.01 24.00
C LYS A 110 8.57 -17.53 23.73
N ILE A 111 8.19 -17.42 22.46
CA ILE A 111 6.87 -17.07 22.01
C ILE A 111 6.40 -18.11 21.00
N SER A 112 5.12 -18.48 21.02
CA SER A 112 4.58 -19.39 20.02
C SER A 112 4.51 -18.71 18.63
N ILE A 113 4.57 -19.51 17.57
CA ILE A 113 4.44 -19.03 16.19
C ILE A 113 3.05 -18.38 16.00
N GLU A 114 2.03 -18.94 16.61
CA GLU A 114 0.66 -18.42 16.54
C GLU A 114 0.56 -17.02 17.17
N GLU A 115 1.11 -16.84 18.36
CA GLU A 115 1.11 -15.56 19.05
C GLU A 115 1.94 -14.51 18.31
N TYR A 116 3.11 -14.89 17.80
CA TYR A 116 3.94 -14.03 16.96
C TYR A 116 3.17 -13.57 15.71
N ASN A 117 2.56 -14.49 14.97
CA ASN A 117 1.78 -14.17 13.78
C ASN A 117 0.57 -13.29 14.09
N ARG A 118 -0.10 -13.51 15.20
CA ARG A 118 -1.19 -12.64 15.65
C ARG A 118 -0.70 -11.23 15.90
N THR A 119 0.40 -11.08 16.63
CA THR A 119 1.01 -9.77 16.91
C THR A 119 1.45 -9.07 15.62
N CYS A 120 2.00 -9.78 14.64
CA CYS A 120 2.33 -9.22 13.32
C CYS A 120 1.08 -8.71 12.59
N ARG A 121 -0.01 -9.47 12.59
CA ARG A 121 -1.27 -9.06 11.96
C ARG A 121 -1.88 -7.82 12.62
N GLU A 122 -1.80 -7.72 13.94
CA GLU A 122 -2.26 -6.53 14.67
C GLU A 122 -1.37 -5.32 14.39
N ALA A 123 -0.05 -5.50 14.45
CA ALA A 123 0.91 -4.42 14.26
C ALA A 123 0.88 -3.83 12.85
N VAL A 124 0.71 -4.66 11.82
CA VAL A 124 0.70 -4.20 10.42
C VAL A 124 -0.53 -3.35 10.08
N MET A 125 -1.60 -3.45 10.85
CA MET A 125 -2.84 -2.69 10.67
C MET A 125 -2.98 -1.53 11.69
N GLU A 126 -1.95 -1.27 12.50
CA GLU A 126 -2.01 -0.33 13.63
C GLU A 126 -2.37 1.11 13.21
N PHE A 127 -1.95 1.55 12.02
CA PHE A 127 -2.16 2.92 11.55
C PHE A 127 -3.17 3.05 10.40
N THR A 128 -4.03 2.06 10.19
CA THR A 128 -5.02 2.10 9.10
C THR A 128 -5.90 3.35 9.15
N ASP A 129 -6.38 3.74 10.32
CA ASP A 129 -7.22 4.93 10.50
C ASP A 129 -6.51 6.21 10.07
N VAL A 130 -5.21 6.33 10.36
CA VAL A 130 -4.39 7.48 9.96
C VAL A 130 -4.26 7.54 8.44
N TRP A 131 -4.02 6.40 7.82
CA TRP A 131 -3.91 6.27 6.36
C TRP A 131 -5.24 6.55 5.66
N GLU A 132 -6.36 6.09 6.21
CA GLU A 132 -7.68 6.38 5.70
C GLU A 132 -8.02 7.87 5.78
N ASN A 133 -7.76 8.48 6.93
CA ASN A 133 -7.98 9.91 7.13
C ASN A 133 -7.13 10.74 6.17
N LEU A 134 -5.85 10.38 5.96
CA LEU A 134 -5.00 11.03 4.97
C LEU A 134 -5.58 10.88 3.57
N THR A 135 -6.00 9.67 3.19
CA THR A 135 -6.57 9.38 1.87
C THR A 135 -7.78 10.24 1.58
N ARG A 136 -8.70 10.35 2.55
CA ARG A 136 -9.88 11.24 2.45
C ARG A 136 -9.47 12.69 2.37
N ARG A 137 -8.56 13.14 3.23
CA ARG A 137 -8.14 14.55 3.31
C ARG A 137 -7.42 15.04 2.05
N MET A 138 -6.59 14.20 1.44
CA MET A 138 -5.94 14.55 0.17
C MET A 138 -6.88 14.46 -1.04
N GLY A 139 -8.11 13.97 -0.84
CA GLY A 139 -9.10 13.80 -1.91
C GLY A 139 -8.77 12.69 -2.89
N TYR A 140 -8.00 11.69 -2.48
CA TYR A 140 -7.67 10.54 -3.31
C TYR A 140 -8.90 9.64 -3.49
N TRP A 141 -9.32 9.45 -4.74
CA TRP A 141 -10.49 8.64 -5.08
C TRP A 141 -10.10 7.17 -5.19
N VAL A 142 -10.26 6.45 -4.11
CA VAL A 142 -10.05 5.00 -4.02
C VAL A 142 -11.10 4.39 -3.10
N ASN A 143 -11.62 3.23 -3.47
CA ASN A 143 -12.60 2.52 -2.65
C ASN A 143 -11.91 1.83 -1.48
N MET A 144 -12.21 2.29 -0.27
CA MET A 144 -11.65 1.79 0.99
C MET A 144 -12.64 0.95 1.78
N ASP A 145 -13.87 0.77 1.29
CA ASP A 145 -14.91 0.01 2.00
C ASP A 145 -14.68 -1.51 1.91
N ASP A 146 -14.02 -1.96 0.84
CA ASP A 146 -13.66 -3.37 0.62
C ASP A 146 -12.21 -3.47 0.13
N PRO A 147 -11.21 -3.15 0.96
CA PRO A 147 -9.81 -3.24 0.58
C PRO A 147 -9.37 -4.71 0.50
N TYR A 148 -8.44 -5.04 -0.40
CA TYR A 148 -7.77 -6.32 -0.31
C TYR A 148 -6.63 -6.26 0.72
N ILE A 149 -6.44 -7.35 1.45
CA ILE A 149 -5.40 -7.47 2.47
C ILE A 149 -4.54 -8.67 2.09
N THR A 150 -3.24 -8.46 1.95
CA THR A 150 -2.36 -9.48 1.38
C THR A 150 -2.20 -10.73 2.24
N TYR A 151 -2.51 -10.69 3.55
CA TYR A 151 -2.54 -11.87 4.41
C TYR A 151 -3.87 -12.63 4.38
N ASP A 152 -4.90 -12.12 3.71
CA ASP A 152 -6.19 -12.82 3.63
C ASP A 152 -6.09 -14.07 2.74
N ASN A 153 -6.73 -15.15 3.18
CA ASN A 153 -6.71 -16.42 2.46
C ASN A 153 -7.19 -16.26 1.02
N LYS A 154 -8.25 -15.48 0.79
CA LYS A 154 -8.78 -15.20 -0.55
C LYS A 154 -7.73 -14.57 -1.48
N TYR A 155 -6.91 -13.64 -0.95
CA TYR A 155 -5.82 -13.05 -1.71
C TYR A 155 -4.72 -14.09 -2.00
N ILE A 156 -4.30 -14.83 -0.97
CA ILE A 156 -3.25 -15.86 -1.05
C ILE A 156 -3.64 -16.95 -2.03
N GLU A 157 -4.86 -17.46 -1.96
CA GLU A 157 -5.37 -18.49 -2.90
C GLU A 157 -5.39 -18.01 -4.34
N THR A 158 -5.81 -16.76 -4.56
CA THR A 158 -5.80 -16.15 -5.91
C THR A 158 -4.37 -16.04 -6.42
N LEU A 159 -3.43 -15.60 -5.59
CA LEU A 159 -2.02 -15.50 -5.95
C LEU A 159 -1.43 -16.88 -6.30
N TRP A 160 -1.71 -17.90 -5.49
CA TRP A 160 -1.26 -19.27 -5.76
C TRP A 160 -1.84 -19.83 -7.04
N TYR A 161 -3.11 -19.55 -7.33
CA TYR A 161 -3.71 -19.92 -8.61
C TYR A 161 -2.95 -19.31 -9.79
N LEU A 162 -2.62 -18.01 -9.72
CA LEU A 162 -1.87 -17.33 -10.77
C LEU A 162 -0.44 -17.90 -10.91
N LEU A 163 0.25 -18.16 -9.79
CA LEU A 163 1.57 -18.79 -9.80
C LEU A 163 1.51 -20.20 -10.41
N LYS A 164 0.46 -20.97 -10.11
CA LYS A 164 0.24 -22.27 -10.74
C LYS A 164 0.07 -22.15 -12.25
N GLN A 165 -0.68 -21.16 -12.73
CA GLN A 165 -0.82 -20.92 -14.17
C GLN A 165 0.53 -20.60 -14.84
N LEU A 166 1.41 -19.85 -14.17
CA LEU A 166 2.76 -19.56 -14.67
C LEU A 166 3.63 -20.82 -14.67
N PHE A 167 3.54 -21.64 -13.62
CA PHE A 167 4.25 -22.91 -13.53
C PHE A 167 3.82 -23.89 -14.64
N ASP A 168 2.53 -24.05 -14.85
CA ASP A 168 1.97 -24.94 -15.89
C ASP A 168 2.39 -24.50 -17.31
N LYS A 169 2.68 -23.22 -17.51
CA LYS A 169 3.23 -22.66 -18.76
C LYS A 169 4.75 -22.74 -18.86
N GLY A 170 5.44 -23.31 -17.89
CA GLY A 170 6.91 -23.37 -17.85
C GLY A 170 7.62 -22.03 -17.62
N LEU A 171 6.87 -20.99 -17.19
CA LEU A 171 7.40 -19.65 -16.92
C LEU A 171 7.92 -19.49 -15.49
N LEU A 172 7.55 -20.38 -14.58
CA LEU A 172 8.03 -20.43 -13.20
C LEU A 172 8.88 -21.69 -13.02
N TYR A 173 10.14 -21.52 -12.65
CA TYR A 173 11.10 -22.61 -12.49
C TYR A 173 12.05 -22.35 -11.31
N LYS A 174 12.71 -23.38 -10.81
CA LYS A 174 13.79 -23.25 -9.82
C LYS A 174 15.09 -22.83 -10.49
N GLY A 175 15.74 -21.82 -9.93
CA GLY A 175 17.02 -21.32 -10.41
C GLY A 175 17.91 -20.89 -9.25
N TYR A 176 19.15 -20.52 -9.56
CA TYR A 176 20.11 -19.95 -8.62
C TYR A 176 20.37 -18.49 -8.98
N THR A 177 20.46 -17.64 -7.96
CA THR A 177 20.83 -16.23 -8.12
C THR A 177 21.76 -15.81 -6.97
N ILE A 178 22.52 -14.76 -7.19
CA ILE A 178 23.32 -14.13 -6.13
C ILE A 178 22.44 -13.08 -5.48
N GLN A 179 22.35 -13.12 -4.15
CA GLN A 179 21.61 -12.17 -3.37
C GLN A 179 22.45 -11.71 -2.18
N PRO A 180 22.58 -10.40 -1.91
CA PRO A 180 23.18 -9.89 -0.69
C PRO A 180 22.45 -10.41 0.54
N TYR A 181 23.22 -10.73 1.58
CA TYR A 181 22.69 -11.26 2.83
C TYR A 181 23.03 -10.33 3.99
N SER A 182 22.04 -10.02 4.83
CA SER A 182 22.24 -9.25 6.06
C SER A 182 22.39 -10.19 7.25
N PRO A 183 23.58 -10.30 7.86
CA PRO A 183 23.75 -11.11 9.08
C PRO A 183 22.93 -10.57 10.26
N ALA A 184 22.73 -9.24 10.33
CA ALA A 184 21.97 -8.59 11.40
C ALA A 184 20.47 -8.91 11.33
N ALA A 185 19.91 -8.99 10.11
CA ALA A 185 18.51 -9.35 9.89
C ALA A 185 18.31 -10.87 9.72
N GLY A 186 19.40 -11.62 9.53
CA GLY A 186 19.36 -13.07 9.32
C GLY A 186 18.67 -13.50 8.02
N THR A 187 18.68 -12.63 6.99
CA THR A 187 17.97 -12.88 5.73
C THR A 187 18.68 -12.27 4.52
N GLY A 188 18.33 -12.76 3.32
CA GLY A 188 18.69 -12.13 2.06
C GLY A 188 17.95 -10.80 1.88
N LEU A 189 18.60 -9.85 1.20
CA LEU A 189 18.04 -8.53 0.91
C LEU A 189 17.57 -8.44 -0.53
N SER A 190 16.39 -7.88 -0.73
CA SER A 190 15.86 -7.57 -2.05
C SER A 190 16.55 -6.36 -2.67
N THR A 191 16.44 -6.20 -3.98
CA THR A 191 16.95 -5.01 -4.69
C THR A 191 16.35 -3.71 -4.14
N HIS A 192 15.08 -3.76 -3.73
CA HIS A 192 14.41 -2.60 -3.12
C HIS A 192 15.05 -2.19 -1.80
N GLU A 193 15.37 -3.15 -0.93
CA GLU A 193 16.02 -2.89 0.36
C GLU A 193 17.43 -2.35 0.21
N LEU A 194 18.15 -2.77 -0.83
CA LEU A 194 19.49 -2.27 -1.14
C LEU A 194 19.50 -0.86 -1.74
N ASN A 195 18.38 -0.38 -2.23
CA ASN A 195 18.26 0.92 -2.90
C ASN A 195 17.68 2.01 -1.98
N GLN A 196 17.49 1.73 -0.70
CA GLN A 196 16.99 2.72 0.26
C GLN A 196 18.05 3.78 0.57
N PRO A 197 17.65 5.04 0.79
CA PRO A 197 18.56 6.07 1.26
C PRO A 197 19.27 5.65 2.56
N GLY A 198 20.58 5.78 2.60
CA GLY A 198 21.39 5.43 3.78
C GLY A 198 21.79 3.95 3.89
N CYS A 199 21.48 3.11 2.90
CA CYS A 199 21.93 1.70 2.87
C CYS A 199 23.44 1.57 2.75
N TYR A 200 24.12 2.54 2.15
CA TYR A 200 25.54 2.56 1.95
C TYR A 200 26.18 3.70 2.72
N ARG A 201 27.36 3.45 3.25
CA ARG A 201 28.24 4.48 3.83
C ARG A 201 29.68 4.20 3.43
N ASP A 202 30.44 5.24 3.22
CA ASP A 202 31.87 5.12 3.02
C ASP A 202 32.56 4.74 4.32
N VAL A 203 33.38 3.71 4.27
CA VAL A 203 34.21 3.24 5.40
C VAL A 203 35.66 3.30 4.94
N LYS A 204 36.50 3.94 5.77
CA LYS A 204 37.95 3.96 5.49
C LYS A 204 38.51 2.56 5.62
N ASP A 205 39.07 2.04 4.55
CA ASP A 205 39.82 0.81 4.57
C ASP A 205 41.17 1.04 5.26
N THR A 206 41.50 0.16 6.18
CA THR A 206 42.73 0.22 7.01
C THR A 206 43.73 -0.85 6.62
N THR A 207 43.55 -1.58 5.51
CA THR A 207 44.52 -2.54 4.97
C THR A 207 45.62 -1.85 4.20
#